data_e763c4ba6a73c934ca144837f64e300b
#
_entry.id   e763c4ba6a73c934ca144837f64e300b
#
_cell.length_a   1.000
_cell.length_b   1.000
_cell.length_c   1.000
_cell.angle_alpha   90.00
_cell.angle_beta   90.00
_cell.angle_gamma   90.00
#
_symmetry.space_group_name_H-M   'P 1'
#
loop_
_entity.id
_entity.type
_entity.pdbx_description
1 polymer ?
#
loop_
_entity_poly.entity_id
_entity_poly.type
_entity_poly.pdbx_seq_one_letter_code
_entity_poly.pdbx_strand_id
1 'polypeptide(L)'
;EAAELIAAGAKTIRIKVFNVIKNKRSFGATADEVAELLNLSSFTVRPRVTELYKLGDIERQDKRKNVSTRNAYVYIVSKKYNTERSNI
;
A
#
# COMPACT_ATOMS: atom_id res chain seq x y z
N GLU A 1 0.65 -12.88 17.92
CA GLU A 1 0.02 -11.89 17.08
C GLU A 1 1.02 -11.28 16.15
N ALA A 2 1.97 -10.49 16.67
CA ALA A 2 3.00 -9.97 15.79
C ALA A 2 3.80 -11.11 15.19
N ALA A 3 4.06 -12.13 16.00
CA ALA A 3 4.78 -13.31 15.53
C ALA A 3 3.98 -14.06 14.47
N GLU A 4 2.67 -14.11 14.65
CA GLU A 4 1.81 -14.75 13.66
C GLU A 4 1.83 -14.01 12.34
N LEU A 5 1.81 -12.69 12.40
CA LEU A 5 1.86 -11.88 11.20
C LEU A 5 3.14 -12.12 10.42
N ILE A 6 4.25 -12.20 11.13
CA ILE A 6 5.54 -12.49 10.51
C ILE A 6 5.54 -13.90 9.94
N ALA A 7 5.01 -14.86 10.70
CA ALA A 7 4.96 -16.23 10.27
C ALA A 7 4.05 -16.42 9.06
N ALA A 8 3.00 -15.61 8.97
CA ALA A 8 2.09 -15.69 7.83
C ALA A 8 2.76 -15.28 6.53
N GLY A 9 3.83 -14.49 6.64
CA GLY A 9 4.67 -14.20 5.51
C GLY A 9 4.18 -13.10 4.60
N ALA A 10 4.83 -13.05 3.45
CA ALA A 10 4.68 -11.93 2.51
C ALA A 10 3.26 -11.79 1.97
N LYS A 11 2.59 -12.90 1.72
CA LYS A 11 1.26 -12.84 1.12
C LYS A 11 0.26 -12.14 2.02
N THR A 12 0.26 -12.46 3.30
CA THR A 12 -0.66 -11.85 4.25
C THR A 12 -0.38 -10.37 4.40
N ILE A 13 0.89 -9.99 4.47
CA ILE A 13 1.27 -8.59 4.58
C ILE A 13 0.85 -7.85 3.32
N ARG A 14 1.03 -8.46 2.16
CA ARG A 14 0.66 -7.84 0.90
C ARG A 14 -0.84 -7.52 0.85
N ILE A 15 -1.67 -8.43 1.35
CA ILE A 15 -3.11 -8.20 1.41
C ILE A 15 -3.43 -7.02 2.32
N LYS A 16 -2.77 -6.94 3.47
CA LYS A 16 -3.00 -5.83 4.39
C LYS A 16 -2.57 -4.50 3.78
N VAL A 17 -1.44 -4.50 3.09
CA VAL A 17 -0.95 -3.31 2.40
C VAL A 17 -1.96 -2.85 1.35
N PHE A 18 -2.44 -3.79 0.54
CA PHE A 18 -3.41 -3.48 -0.49
C PHE A 18 -4.68 -2.85 0.12
N ASN A 19 -5.15 -3.42 1.22
CA ASN A 19 -6.37 -2.92 1.84
C ASN A 19 -6.19 -1.50 2.39
N VAL A 20 -5.03 -1.18 2.94
CA VAL A 20 -4.77 0.18 3.42
C VAL A 20 -4.82 1.16 2.25
N ILE A 21 -4.14 0.82 1.15
CA ILE A 21 -4.11 1.70 -0.01
C ILE A 21 -5.51 1.86 -0.59
N LYS A 22 -6.26 0.77 -0.67
CA LYS A 22 -7.62 0.79 -1.17
C LYS A 22 -8.50 1.72 -0.34
N ASN A 23 -8.37 1.68 0.97
CA ASN A 23 -9.17 2.51 1.85
C ASN A 23 -8.83 3.98 1.74
N LYS A 24 -7.66 4.31 1.26
CA LYS A 24 -7.26 5.72 1.06
C LYS A 24 -7.81 6.31 -0.22
N ARG A 25 -8.37 5.50 -1.07
CA ARG A 25 -9.02 5.94 -2.31
C ARG A 25 -8.08 6.84 -3.13
N SER A 26 -8.57 7.96 -3.61
CA SER A 26 -7.77 8.84 -4.47
C SER A 26 -6.66 9.58 -3.72
N PHE A 27 -6.79 9.70 -2.40
CA PHE A 27 -5.73 10.29 -1.59
C PHE A 27 -4.47 9.43 -1.65
N GLY A 28 -4.65 8.11 -1.66
CA GLY A 28 -3.55 7.18 -1.74
C GLY A 28 -2.70 7.13 -0.49
N ALA A 29 -1.60 6.42 -0.59
CA ALA A 29 -0.68 6.29 0.54
C ALA A 29 0.72 6.02 0.03
N THR A 30 1.72 6.55 0.73
CA THR A 30 3.10 6.16 0.50
C THR A 30 3.39 4.87 1.26
N ALA A 31 4.49 4.20 0.90
CA ALA A 31 4.86 2.97 1.60
C ALA A 31 5.08 3.23 3.09
N ASP A 32 5.68 4.36 3.44
CA ASP A 32 5.92 4.69 4.84
C ASP A 32 4.61 4.92 5.58
N GLU A 33 3.64 5.57 4.94
CA GLU A 33 2.33 5.77 5.55
C GLU A 33 1.63 4.44 5.81
N VAL A 34 1.73 3.51 4.87
CA VAL A 34 1.15 2.20 5.04
C VAL A 34 1.82 1.47 6.20
N ALA A 35 3.15 1.54 6.26
CA ALA A 35 3.88 0.89 7.34
C ALA A 35 3.45 1.43 8.70
N GLU A 36 3.27 2.72 8.79
CA GLU A 36 2.85 3.36 10.02
C GLU A 36 1.46 2.90 10.45
N LEU A 37 0.54 2.88 9.49
CA LEU A 37 -0.83 2.46 9.78
C LEU A 37 -0.92 1.00 10.19
N LEU A 38 -0.06 0.16 9.62
CA LEU A 38 -0.05 -1.26 9.96
C LEU A 38 0.85 -1.58 11.13
N ASN A 39 1.56 -0.57 11.64
CA ASN A 39 2.51 -0.74 12.73
C ASN A 39 3.58 -1.77 12.36
N LEU A 40 4.08 -1.66 11.14
CA LEU A 40 5.12 -2.53 10.63
C LEU A 40 6.31 -1.70 10.18
N SER A 41 7.46 -2.35 10.05
CA SER A 41 8.65 -1.71 9.53
C SER A 41 8.48 -1.38 8.06
N SER A 42 9.03 -0.24 7.62
CA SER A 42 9.01 0.08 6.20
C SER A 42 9.78 -0.94 5.39
N PHE A 43 10.78 -1.58 5.98
CA PHE A 43 11.52 -2.65 5.29
C PHE A 43 10.62 -3.85 5.00
N THR A 44 9.61 -4.06 5.83
CA THR A 44 8.65 -5.14 5.62
C THR A 44 7.62 -4.75 4.57
N VAL A 45 7.21 -3.49 4.55
CA VAL A 45 6.11 -3.03 3.72
C VAL A 45 6.57 -2.71 2.29
N ARG A 46 7.74 -2.09 2.13
CA ARG A 46 8.18 -1.66 0.81
C ARG A 46 8.22 -2.76 -0.24
N PRO A 47 8.75 -3.94 0.06
CA PRO A 47 8.73 -5.00 -0.95
C PRO A 47 7.31 -5.40 -1.36
N ARG A 48 6.38 -5.35 -0.40
CA ARG A 48 4.99 -5.71 -0.70
C ARG A 48 4.34 -4.66 -1.61
N VAL A 49 4.65 -3.39 -1.37
CA VAL A 49 4.17 -2.31 -2.24
C VAL A 49 4.72 -2.50 -3.66
N THR A 50 6.00 -2.79 -3.77
CA THR A 50 6.63 -3.01 -5.07
C THR A 50 5.97 -4.17 -5.79
N GLU A 51 5.69 -5.26 -5.10
CA GLU A 51 5.03 -6.41 -5.70
C GLU A 51 3.65 -6.05 -6.23
N LEU A 52 2.87 -5.33 -5.44
CA LEU A 52 1.55 -4.90 -5.87
C LEU A 52 1.62 -4.02 -7.10
N TYR A 53 2.59 -3.12 -7.13
CA TYR A 53 2.78 -2.23 -8.25
C TYR A 53 3.12 -3.03 -9.52
N LYS A 54 4.03 -3.99 -9.40
CA LYS A 54 4.43 -4.81 -10.54
C LYS A 54 3.30 -5.70 -11.02
N LEU A 55 2.44 -6.15 -10.11
CA LEU A 55 1.28 -6.96 -10.49
C LEU A 55 0.18 -6.13 -11.14
N GLY A 56 0.29 -4.81 -11.07
CA GLY A 56 -0.74 -3.95 -11.64
C GLY A 56 -1.93 -3.72 -10.73
N ASP A 57 -1.80 -4.10 -9.46
CA ASP A 57 -2.90 -3.93 -8.51
C ASP A 57 -2.98 -2.52 -7.95
N ILE A 58 -1.86 -1.81 -7.96
CA ILE A 58 -1.83 -0.40 -7.54
C ILE A 58 -1.06 0.40 -8.58
N GLU A 59 -1.32 1.70 -8.59
CA GLU A 59 -0.69 2.63 -9.52
C GLU A 59 0.08 3.68 -8.74
N ARG A 60 1.09 4.23 -9.38
CA ARG A 60 1.95 5.23 -8.78
C ARG A 60 1.51 6.61 -9.22
N GLN A 61 1.43 7.52 -8.27
CA GLN A 61 1.12 8.91 -8.54
C GLN A 61 2.28 9.81 -8.16
N ASP A 62 2.02 11.12 -8.09
CA ASP A 62 3.03 12.08 -7.72
C ASP A 62 3.57 11.80 -6.32
N LYS A 63 4.74 12.33 -6.06
CA LYS A 63 5.37 12.18 -4.76
C LYS A 63 4.71 13.08 -3.73
N ARG A 64 4.75 12.62 -2.49
CA ARG A 64 4.28 13.38 -1.35
C ARG A 64 5.33 13.33 -0.26
N LYS A 65 5.43 14.40 0.52
CA LYS A 65 6.39 14.43 1.60
C LYS A 65 5.91 13.56 2.75
N ASN A 66 6.78 12.68 3.21
CA ASN A 66 6.53 11.86 4.39
C ASN A 66 6.82 12.62 5.66
N VAL A 67 6.46 12.01 6.78
CA VAL A 67 6.79 12.54 8.10
C VAL A 67 8.29 12.78 8.23
N SER A 68 9.09 11.92 7.59
CA SER A 68 10.54 12.04 7.63
C SER A 68 11.07 13.16 6.73
N THR A 69 10.20 13.95 6.12
CA THR A 69 10.50 15.05 5.20
C THR A 69 11.07 14.60 3.87
N ARG A 70 11.12 13.31 3.61
CA ARG A 70 11.52 12.79 2.31
C ARG A 70 10.32 12.61 1.41
N ASN A 71 10.52 12.89 0.12
CA ASN A 71 9.47 12.66 -0.86
C ASN A 71 9.37 11.18 -1.17
N ALA A 72 8.15 10.70 -1.32
CA ALA A 72 7.91 9.31 -1.66
C ALA A 72 6.72 9.22 -2.58
N TYR A 73 6.74 8.22 -3.45
CA TYR A 73 5.62 8.01 -4.36
C TYR A 73 4.36 7.67 -3.58
N VAL A 74 3.25 8.21 -4.07
CA VAL A 74 1.93 7.90 -3.55
C VAL A 74 1.33 6.79 -4.42
N TYR A 75 0.74 5.79 -3.79
CA TYR A 75 0.12 4.68 -4.49
C TYR A 75 -1.38 4.72 -4.29
N ILE A 76 -2.11 4.40 -5.34
CA ILE A 76 -3.56 4.24 -5.29
C ILE A 76 -3.91 2.91 -5.92
N VAL A 77 -5.11 2.43 -5.62
CA VAL A 77 -5.61 1.20 -6.21
C VAL A 77 -5.82 1.43 -7.71
N SER A 78 -5.47 0.42 -8.49
CA SER A 78 -5.56 0.49 -9.94
C SER A 78 -7.00 0.73 -10.40
N LYS A 79 -7.13 1.31 -11.58
CA LYS A 79 -8.44 1.63 -12.15
C LYS A 79 -9.33 0.42 -12.30
N LYS A 80 -8.74 -0.75 -12.50
CA LYS A 80 -9.55 -1.95 -12.66
C LYS A 80 -10.39 -2.26 -11.44
N TYR A 81 -9.97 -1.78 -10.27
CA TYR A 81 -10.75 -1.96 -9.04
C TYR A 81 -11.78 -0.86 -8.84
N ASN A 82 -11.65 0.23 -9.58
CA ASN A 82 -12.59 1.34 -9.50
C ASN A 82 -13.72 1.19 -10.49
N THR A 83 -13.56 0.33 -11.49
CA THR A 83 -14.54 0.15 -12.56
C THR A 83 -15.90 -0.27 -12.00
N GLU A 84 -15.89 -1.10 -10.99
CA GLU A 84 -17.14 -1.56 -10.38
C GLU A 84 -17.96 -0.40 -9.86
N ARG A 85 -17.30 0.59 -9.30
CA ARG A 85 -18.01 1.72 -8.72
C ARG A 85 -18.67 2.57 -9.76
N SER A 86 -18.03 2.73 -10.89
CA SER A 86 -18.57 3.59 -11.92
C SER A 86 -19.80 3.00 -12.56
N ASN A 87 -20.04 1.72 -12.35
CA ASN A 87 -21.23 1.07 -12.90
C ASN A 87 -22.44 1.18 -12.00
N ILE A 88 -22.25 1.73 -10.84
CA ILE A 88 -23.34 1.92 -9.90
C ILE A 88 -23.95 3.30 -10.07
#